data_35aa3236c39dff56f23ad64a94d9b74f
#
_entry.id   35aa3236c39dff56f23ad64a94d9b74f
#
_cell.length_a   1.000
_cell.length_b   1.000
_cell.length_c   1.000
_cell.angle_alpha   90.00
_cell.angle_beta   90.00
_cell.angle_gamma   90.00
#
_symmetry.space_group_name_H-M   'P 1'
#
loop_
_entity.id
_entity.type
_entity.pdbx_description
1 polymer ?
#
loop_
_entity_poly.entity_id
_entity_poly.type
_entity_poly.pdbx_seq_one_letter_code
_entity_poly.pdbx_strand_id
1 'polypeptide(L)'
;MISIFTPTFNRAELLSVLKNSIDAQVCTDFEWIIVDDGSTDDTKKLATAWMEQKLPYRLKYIWQENQGKQSAFNTAVKEAIGEWFICVDSDDHLTENAVNIMNIDINSIKDDCSGIVYPKDLKGSDKEKEWKQIDGKKVDIMDLKAIYGIPEAAILMRKSDIESLPFPQIKGEKFIPEGWLYQKLIAKGKFWAHNASFYIAEYQPDGMTKNVWNLWARNSTGVLEVLCEKYRLLDKYPLKKKIVEKTKCLININTICMKAGKKCRDESPAPIFGYALMLPSFYFYKKRFGRKRK
;
A
#
# COMPACT_ATOMS: atom_id res chain seq x y z
N MET A 1 -14.94 0.51 -16.23
CA MET A 1 -15.05 1.59 -15.21
C MET A 1 -14.06 1.33 -14.07
N ILE A 2 -13.44 2.38 -13.54
CA ILE A 2 -12.42 2.35 -12.47
C ILE A 2 -13.04 2.90 -11.18
N SER A 3 -12.81 2.23 -10.04
CA SER A 3 -13.07 2.78 -8.72
C SER A 3 -11.76 3.35 -8.15
N ILE A 4 -11.72 4.65 -7.97
CA ILE A 4 -10.64 5.36 -7.26
C ILE A 4 -11.01 5.41 -5.78
N PHE A 5 -10.21 4.83 -4.92
CA PHE A 5 -10.41 4.82 -3.48
C PHE A 5 -9.43 5.76 -2.79
N THR A 6 -9.92 6.56 -1.88
CA THR A 6 -9.10 7.44 -1.03
C THR A 6 -9.43 7.21 0.44
N PRO A 7 -8.48 6.65 1.23
CA PRO A 7 -8.57 6.67 2.68
C PRO A 7 -8.21 8.06 3.21
N THR A 8 -8.98 8.56 4.17
CA THR A 8 -8.68 9.84 4.82
C THR A 8 -8.91 9.79 6.33
N PHE A 9 -8.12 10.54 7.08
CA PHE A 9 -8.28 10.76 8.51
C PHE A 9 -7.64 12.07 8.92
N ASN A 10 -8.46 13.08 9.29
CA ASN A 10 -8.02 14.43 9.68
C ASN A 10 -7.09 15.08 8.64
N ARG A 11 -7.54 15.12 7.37
CA ARG A 11 -6.77 15.63 6.24
C ARG A 11 -7.62 16.47 5.27
N ALA A 12 -8.54 17.29 5.79
CA ALA A 12 -9.46 18.09 4.99
C ALA A 12 -8.76 18.94 3.91
N GLU A 13 -7.66 19.61 4.26
CA GLU A 13 -6.90 20.45 3.32
C GLU A 13 -6.26 19.63 2.19
N LEU A 14 -5.58 18.54 2.54
CA LEU A 14 -4.93 17.67 1.56
C LEU A 14 -5.94 17.00 0.64
N LEU A 15 -7.06 16.55 1.21
CA LEU A 15 -8.16 15.96 0.44
C LEU A 15 -8.73 16.96 -0.58
N SER A 16 -8.73 18.26 -0.27
CA SER A 16 -9.15 19.31 -1.20
C SER A 16 -8.17 19.46 -2.39
N VAL A 17 -6.88 19.27 -2.16
CA VAL A 17 -5.87 19.25 -3.24
C VAL A 17 -6.10 18.06 -4.16
N LEU A 18 -6.31 16.87 -3.59
CA LEU A 18 -6.64 15.67 -4.37
C LEU A 18 -7.94 15.87 -5.17
N LYS A 19 -8.99 16.47 -4.56
CA LYS A 19 -10.26 16.76 -5.24
C LYS A 19 -10.05 17.56 -6.53
N ASN A 20 -9.20 18.58 -6.51
CA ASN A 20 -8.90 19.36 -7.70
C ASN A 20 -8.29 18.50 -8.82
N SER A 21 -7.44 17.54 -8.50
CA SER A 21 -6.86 16.63 -9.49
C SER A 21 -7.85 15.59 -10.02
N ILE A 22 -8.81 15.18 -9.21
CA ILE A 22 -9.93 14.31 -9.61
C ILE A 22 -10.89 15.07 -10.53
N ASP A 23 -11.19 16.33 -10.23
CA ASP A 23 -12.06 17.18 -11.07
C ASP A 23 -11.43 17.49 -12.43
N ALA A 24 -10.11 17.56 -12.49
CA ALA A 24 -9.35 17.84 -13.71
C ALA A 24 -9.25 16.65 -14.66
N GLN A 25 -9.77 15.46 -14.31
CA GLN A 25 -9.65 14.29 -15.18
C GLN A 25 -10.39 14.48 -16.51
N VAL A 26 -9.68 14.27 -17.60
CA VAL A 26 -10.23 14.35 -18.96
C VAL A 26 -11.25 13.24 -19.23
N CYS A 27 -11.00 12.04 -18.71
CA CYS A 27 -11.92 10.91 -18.78
C CYS A 27 -12.70 10.78 -17.49
N THR A 28 -14.03 10.72 -17.57
CA THR A 28 -14.94 10.65 -16.43
C THR A 28 -15.54 9.26 -16.17
N ASP A 29 -15.04 8.22 -16.87
CA ASP A 29 -15.47 6.83 -16.66
C ASP A 29 -14.85 6.21 -15.41
N PHE A 30 -15.13 6.82 -14.26
CA PHE A 30 -14.71 6.35 -12.94
C PHE A 30 -15.72 6.73 -11.86
N GLU A 31 -15.60 6.09 -10.70
CA GLU A 31 -16.17 6.58 -9.45
C GLU A 31 -15.05 6.93 -8.47
N TRP A 32 -15.31 7.88 -7.59
CA TRP A 32 -14.41 8.23 -6.49
C TRP A 32 -15.06 7.87 -5.15
N ILE A 33 -14.42 6.99 -4.39
CA ILE A 33 -14.88 6.52 -3.08
C ILE A 33 -13.93 7.07 -2.01
N ILE A 34 -14.44 7.97 -1.18
CA ILE A 34 -13.73 8.50 -0.02
C ILE A 34 -14.20 7.71 1.20
N VAL A 35 -13.29 7.02 1.88
CA VAL A 35 -13.58 6.43 3.19
C VAL A 35 -12.86 7.21 4.26
N ASP A 36 -13.63 7.90 5.07
CA ASP A 36 -13.19 8.68 6.22
C ASP A 36 -13.13 7.78 7.45
N ASP A 37 -11.93 7.51 7.90
CA ASP A 37 -11.64 6.63 9.03
C ASP A 37 -11.75 7.35 10.38
N GLY A 38 -12.85 8.09 10.57
CA GLY A 38 -13.21 8.72 11.84
C GLY A 38 -12.63 10.13 12.05
N SER A 39 -12.55 10.95 11.01
CA SER A 39 -12.08 12.33 11.12
C SER A 39 -12.95 13.17 12.07
N THR A 40 -12.29 14.12 12.72
CA THR A 40 -12.88 15.10 13.65
C THR A 40 -12.70 16.54 13.17
N ASP A 41 -11.98 16.72 12.05
CA ASP A 41 -11.81 18.00 11.35
C ASP A 41 -12.95 18.25 10.34
N ASP A 42 -12.79 19.22 9.45
CA ASP A 42 -13.79 19.58 8.43
C ASP A 42 -13.94 18.56 7.28
N THR A 43 -13.25 17.40 7.31
CA THR A 43 -13.28 16.39 6.24
C THR A 43 -14.71 16.00 5.85
N LYS A 44 -15.55 15.66 6.84
CA LYS A 44 -16.96 15.30 6.60
C LYS A 44 -17.76 16.40 5.95
N LYS A 45 -17.60 17.63 6.43
CA LYS A 45 -18.30 18.81 5.91
C LYS A 45 -17.94 19.06 4.45
N LEU A 46 -16.64 18.99 4.10
CA LEU A 46 -16.18 19.16 2.73
C LEU A 46 -16.69 18.08 1.80
N ALA A 47 -16.54 16.81 2.18
CA ALA A 47 -16.98 15.70 1.35
C ALA A 47 -18.50 15.70 1.12
N THR A 48 -19.30 16.07 2.14
CA THR A 48 -20.75 16.21 2.01
C THR A 48 -21.11 17.33 1.03
N ALA A 49 -20.46 18.49 1.13
CA ALA A 49 -20.68 19.59 0.20
C ALA A 49 -20.31 19.25 -1.25
N TRP A 50 -19.31 18.39 -1.46
CA TRP A 50 -18.96 17.91 -2.81
C TRP A 50 -20.00 16.95 -3.38
N MET A 51 -20.62 16.09 -2.55
CA MET A 51 -21.70 15.19 -3.01
C MET A 51 -22.96 15.94 -3.46
N GLU A 52 -23.17 17.16 -2.99
CA GLU A 52 -24.28 18.01 -3.42
C GLU A 52 -24.02 18.68 -4.79
N GLN A 53 -22.79 18.64 -5.29
CA GLN A 53 -22.43 19.19 -6.58
C GLN A 53 -22.83 18.29 -7.73
N LYS A 54 -23.14 18.88 -8.89
CA LYS A 54 -23.34 18.12 -10.13
C LYS A 54 -21.97 17.76 -10.72
N LEU A 55 -21.41 16.62 -10.30
CA LEU A 55 -20.12 16.12 -10.78
C LEU A 55 -20.29 15.27 -12.04
N PRO A 56 -19.30 15.25 -12.95
CA PRO A 56 -19.33 14.40 -14.16
C PRO A 56 -19.00 12.92 -13.85
N TYR A 57 -18.67 12.59 -12.63
CA TYR A 57 -18.36 11.26 -12.14
C TYR A 57 -19.14 10.98 -10.85
N ARG A 58 -19.24 9.71 -10.46
CA ARG A 58 -19.87 9.32 -9.21
C ARG A 58 -18.92 9.56 -8.03
N LEU A 59 -19.37 10.33 -7.04
CA LEU A 59 -18.69 10.52 -5.75
C LEU A 59 -19.46 9.77 -4.67
N LYS A 60 -18.74 8.99 -3.85
CA LYS A 60 -19.27 8.34 -2.65
C LYS A 60 -18.40 8.68 -1.45
N TYR A 61 -19.02 9.19 -0.40
CA TYR A 61 -18.37 9.43 0.89
C TYR A 61 -18.92 8.46 1.92
N ILE A 62 -18.04 7.78 2.67
CA ILE A 62 -18.38 6.84 3.72
C ILE A 62 -17.57 7.20 4.96
N TRP A 63 -18.26 7.44 6.06
CA TRP A 63 -17.63 7.62 7.36
C TRP A 63 -17.66 6.29 8.11
N GLN A 64 -16.59 5.94 8.80
CA GLN A 64 -16.50 4.81 9.70
C GLN A 64 -15.77 5.20 10.99
N GLU A 65 -15.96 4.44 12.08
CA GLU A 65 -15.10 4.57 13.25
C GLU A 65 -13.66 4.24 12.89
N ASN A 66 -12.70 4.94 13.51
CA ASN A 66 -11.28 4.78 13.19
C ASN A 66 -10.76 3.37 13.48
N GLN A 67 -10.52 2.60 12.43
CA GLN A 67 -10.01 1.22 12.44
C GLN A 67 -8.75 1.04 11.57
N GLY A 68 -8.25 2.11 10.96
CA GLY A 68 -7.05 2.11 10.12
C GLY A 68 -7.32 1.96 8.63
N LYS A 69 -6.31 2.35 7.83
CA LYS A 69 -6.37 2.37 6.35
C LYS A 69 -6.85 1.04 5.75
N GLN A 70 -6.48 -0.10 6.34
CA GLN A 70 -6.83 -1.43 5.83
C GLN A 70 -8.32 -1.74 6.03
N SER A 71 -8.92 -1.28 7.12
CA SER A 71 -10.37 -1.35 7.32
C SER A 71 -11.10 -0.46 6.30
N ALA A 72 -10.60 0.76 6.07
CA ALA A 72 -11.12 1.65 5.05
C ALA A 72 -11.01 1.05 3.64
N PHE A 73 -9.92 0.33 3.34
CA PHE A 73 -9.76 -0.41 2.09
C PHE A 73 -10.85 -1.48 1.93
N ASN A 74 -11.08 -2.31 2.96
CA ASN A 74 -12.14 -3.33 2.91
C ASN A 74 -13.52 -2.72 2.67
N THR A 75 -13.83 -1.61 3.34
CA THR A 75 -15.06 -0.86 3.14
C THR A 75 -15.18 -0.37 1.69
N ALA A 76 -14.11 0.21 1.15
CA ALA A 76 -14.12 0.73 -0.21
C ALA A 76 -14.29 -0.39 -1.26
N VAL A 77 -13.59 -1.52 -1.12
CA VAL A 77 -13.71 -2.66 -2.04
C VAL A 77 -15.14 -3.22 -2.06
N LYS A 78 -15.78 -3.31 -0.90
CA LYS A 78 -17.18 -3.76 -0.78
C LYS A 78 -18.16 -2.82 -1.50
N GLU A 79 -17.90 -1.53 -1.44
CA GLU A 79 -18.78 -0.47 -1.95
C GLU A 79 -18.48 -0.06 -3.39
N ALA A 80 -17.34 -0.50 -3.93
CA ALA A 80 -16.91 -0.24 -5.29
C ALA A 80 -17.78 -0.97 -6.31
N ILE A 81 -18.12 -0.27 -7.40
CA ILE A 81 -18.87 -0.84 -8.52
C ILE A 81 -18.01 -1.00 -9.78
N GLY A 82 -16.81 -0.41 -9.81
CA GLY A 82 -15.85 -0.59 -10.90
C GLY A 82 -15.22 -1.98 -10.89
N GLU A 83 -14.92 -2.50 -12.08
CA GLU A 83 -14.17 -3.75 -12.25
C GLU A 83 -12.69 -3.61 -11.87
N TRP A 84 -12.19 -2.38 -11.91
CA TRP A 84 -10.83 -2.02 -11.59
C TRP A 84 -10.79 -1.09 -10.39
N PHE A 85 -9.79 -1.27 -9.55
CA PHE A 85 -9.67 -0.58 -8.28
C PHE A 85 -8.25 -0.04 -8.08
N ILE A 86 -8.13 1.24 -7.74
CA ILE A 86 -6.87 1.89 -7.40
C ILE A 86 -7.01 2.68 -6.10
N CYS A 87 -6.00 2.59 -5.23
CA CYS A 87 -5.91 3.44 -4.05
C CYS A 87 -5.06 4.67 -4.37
N VAL A 88 -5.63 5.84 -4.11
CA VAL A 88 -4.95 7.14 -4.17
C VAL A 88 -5.01 7.74 -2.78
N ASP A 89 -3.84 7.92 -2.15
CA ASP A 89 -3.75 8.45 -0.80
C ASP A 89 -4.19 9.93 -0.76
N SER A 90 -4.76 10.37 0.36
CA SER A 90 -5.34 11.73 0.48
C SER A 90 -4.32 12.86 0.42
N ASP A 91 -3.03 12.57 0.51
CA ASP A 91 -1.90 13.49 0.37
C ASP A 91 -1.20 13.42 -1.00
N ASP A 92 -1.71 12.58 -1.91
CA ASP A 92 -1.21 12.43 -3.27
C ASP A 92 -2.17 13.07 -4.29
N HIS A 93 -1.78 13.16 -5.56
CA HIS A 93 -2.66 13.63 -6.62
C HIS A 93 -2.35 12.96 -7.97
N LEU A 94 -3.29 13.09 -8.91
CA LEU A 94 -3.20 12.52 -10.25
C LEU A 94 -2.99 13.61 -11.29
N THR A 95 -2.30 13.28 -12.39
CA THR A 95 -2.33 14.16 -13.58
C THR A 95 -3.69 14.07 -14.26
N GLU A 96 -4.04 15.05 -15.07
CA GLU A 96 -5.34 15.15 -15.77
C GLU A 96 -5.68 13.98 -16.69
N ASN A 97 -4.67 13.25 -17.16
CA ASN A 97 -4.82 12.11 -18.08
C ASN A 97 -4.78 10.75 -17.38
N ALA A 98 -4.73 10.67 -16.06
CA ALA A 98 -4.53 9.43 -15.32
C ALA A 98 -5.59 8.38 -15.62
N VAL A 99 -6.87 8.75 -15.57
CA VAL A 99 -7.97 7.82 -15.85
C VAL A 99 -7.97 7.36 -17.30
N ASN A 100 -7.64 8.26 -18.25
CA ASN A 100 -7.53 7.92 -19.66
C ASN A 100 -6.41 6.91 -19.92
N ILE A 101 -5.23 7.10 -19.33
CA ILE A 101 -4.10 6.15 -19.41
C ILE A 101 -4.52 4.79 -18.88
N MET A 102 -5.10 4.73 -17.68
CA MET A 102 -5.55 3.49 -17.08
C MET A 102 -6.59 2.76 -17.96
N ASN A 103 -7.54 3.46 -18.55
CA ASN A 103 -8.55 2.86 -19.42
C ASN A 103 -7.96 2.30 -20.74
N ILE A 104 -6.98 2.97 -21.34
CA ILE A 104 -6.25 2.46 -22.51
C ILE A 104 -5.53 1.15 -22.14
N ASP A 105 -4.86 1.13 -21.00
CA ASP A 105 -4.10 -0.04 -20.57
C ASP A 105 -5.01 -1.22 -20.20
N ILE A 106 -6.13 -0.97 -19.52
CA ILE A 106 -7.15 -1.99 -19.20
C ILE A 106 -7.59 -2.72 -20.48
N ASN A 107 -7.81 -1.98 -21.55
CA ASN A 107 -8.25 -2.56 -22.84
C ASN A 107 -7.12 -3.28 -23.59
N SER A 108 -5.87 -3.05 -23.20
CA SER A 108 -4.68 -3.59 -23.88
C SER A 108 -4.11 -4.84 -23.20
N ILE A 109 -4.38 -5.04 -21.91
CA ILE A 109 -3.84 -6.18 -21.15
C ILE A 109 -4.66 -7.44 -21.37
N LYS A 110 -3.97 -8.58 -21.29
CA LYS A 110 -4.61 -9.91 -21.36
C LYS A 110 -5.31 -10.27 -20.04
N ASP A 111 -6.31 -11.14 -20.12
CA ASP A 111 -7.13 -11.57 -18.97
C ASP A 111 -6.33 -12.30 -17.87
N ASP A 112 -5.12 -12.74 -18.15
CA ASP A 112 -4.26 -13.44 -17.19
C ASP A 112 -3.47 -12.51 -16.25
N CYS A 113 -3.72 -11.18 -16.30
CA CYS A 113 -3.12 -10.21 -15.38
C CYS A 113 -4.09 -9.84 -14.26
N SER A 114 -3.63 -9.87 -13.01
CA SER A 114 -4.36 -9.40 -11.83
C SER A 114 -4.40 -7.88 -11.69
N GLY A 115 -3.58 -7.18 -12.46
CA GLY A 115 -3.55 -5.72 -12.43
C GLY A 115 -2.43 -5.12 -13.26
N ILE A 116 -2.27 -3.81 -13.08
CA ILE A 116 -1.24 -3.01 -13.73
C ILE A 116 -0.50 -2.22 -12.66
N VAL A 117 0.82 -2.10 -12.82
CA VAL A 117 1.66 -1.30 -11.93
C VAL A 117 2.28 -0.15 -12.69
N TYR A 118 2.29 1.03 -12.07
CA TYR A 118 2.77 2.27 -12.64
C TYR A 118 3.76 2.98 -11.71
N PRO A 119 4.61 3.86 -12.23
CA PRO A 119 5.41 4.76 -11.42
C PRO A 119 4.55 5.55 -10.43
N LYS A 120 5.03 5.64 -9.20
CA LYS A 120 4.59 6.60 -8.22
C LYS A 120 5.69 7.65 -8.12
N ASP A 121 5.46 8.82 -8.71
CA ASP A 121 6.46 9.87 -8.78
C ASP A 121 6.63 10.51 -7.41
N LEU A 122 7.71 10.17 -6.76
CA LEU A 122 8.13 10.77 -5.51
C LEU A 122 9.06 11.95 -5.84
N LYS A 123 8.71 13.13 -5.39
CA LYS A 123 9.54 14.34 -5.55
C LYS A 123 10.96 14.09 -5.04
N GLY A 124 11.94 14.13 -5.95
CA GLY A 124 13.36 13.86 -5.64
C GLY A 124 13.79 12.38 -5.74
N SER A 125 12.91 11.48 -6.21
CA SER A 125 13.24 10.07 -6.50
C SER A 125 13.29 9.87 -8.01
N ASP A 126 14.47 9.56 -8.55
CA ASP A 126 14.61 9.16 -9.97
C ASP A 126 14.66 7.63 -10.04
N LYS A 127 13.58 7.03 -10.53
CA LYS A 127 13.42 5.59 -10.75
C LYS A 127 13.12 5.26 -12.22
N GLU A 128 13.30 6.21 -13.09
CA GLU A 128 12.99 6.07 -14.53
C GLU A 128 13.72 4.87 -15.16
N LYS A 129 14.98 4.65 -14.77
CA LYS A 129 15.77 3.52 -15.29
C LYS A 129 15.21 2.17 -14.86
N GLU A 130 14.80 2.02 -13.61
CA GLU A 130 14.20 0.81 -13.06
C GLU A 130 12.86 0.53 -13.73
N TRP A 131 12.02 1.54 -13.95
CA TRP A 131 10.76 1.42 -14.63
C TRP A 131 10.92 1.07 -16.11
N LYS A 132 11.85 1.71 -16.83
CA LYS A 132 12.18 1.35 -18.22
C LYS A 132 12.61 -0.12 -18.36
N GLN A 133 13.24 -0.68 -17.35
CA GLN A 133 13.67 -2.10 -17.37
C GLN A 133 12.50 -3.07 -17.40
N ILE A 134 11.37 -2.72 -16.81
CA ILE A 134 10.19 -3.59 -16.66
C ILE A 134 9.00 -3.18 -17.52
N ASP A 135 9.09 -2.05 -18.21
CA ASP A 135 8.03 -1.54 -19.08
C ASP A 135 7.61 -2.60 -20.10
N GLY A 136 6.30 -2.79 -20.27
CA GLY A 136 5.74 -3.80 -21.15
C GLY A 136 5.94 -5.25 -20.68
N LYS A 137 6.31 -5.50 -19.42
CA LYS A 137 6.53 -6.86 -18.90
C LYS A 137 5.51 -7.25 -17.83
N LYS A 138 5.27 -8.56 -17.74
CA LYS A 138 4.53 -9.16 -16.62
C LYS A 138 5.47 -9.42 -15.45
N VAL A 139 5.18 -8.83 -14.29
CA VAL A 139 5.98 -8.92 -13.09
C VAL A 139 5.18 -9.48 -11.90
N ASP A 140 5.83 -10.14 -10.98
CA ASP A 140 5.25 -10.39 -9.66
C ASP A 140 5.32 -9.08 -8.85
N ILE A 141 4.23 -8.70 -8.22
CA ILE A 141 4.18 -7.44 -7.45
C ILE A 141 5.25 -7.35 -6.35
N MET A 142 5.62 -8.49 -5.74
CA MET A 142 6.68 -8.55 -4.74
C MET A 142 8.08 -8.36 -5.32
N ASP A 143 8.25 -8.60 -6.62
CA ASP A 143 9.53 -8.47 -7.31
C ASP A 143 9.88 -7.00 -7.58
N LEU A 144 8.91 -6.09 -7.61
CA LEU A 144 9.15 -4.65 -7.79
C LEU A 144 10.26 -4.16 -6.86
N LYS A 145 10.11 -4.39 -5.56
CA LYS A 145 11.13 -4.01 -4.57
C LYS A 145 12.29 -4.99 -4.52
N ALA A 146 12.00 -6.30 -4.56
CA ALA A 146 12.99 -7.33 -4.32
C ALA A 146 13.99 -7.48 -5.47
N ILE A 147 13.55 -7.39 -6.71
CA ILE A 147 14.36 -7.62 -7.92
C ILE A 147 14.72 -6.30 -8.59
N TYR A 148 13.73 -5.44 -8.80
CA TYR A 148 13.89 -4.24 -9.63
C TYR A 148 14.26 -2.99 -8.84
N GLY A 149 14.22 -3.04 -7.49
CA GLY A 149 14.59 -1.90 -6.65
C GLY A 149 13.56 -0.76 -6.64
N ILE A 150 12.33 -1.04 -7.07
CA ILE A 150 11.19 -0.12 -7.08
C ILE A 150 10.47 -0.26 -5.73
N PRO A 151 10.59 0.71 -4.80
CA PRO A 151 10.06 0.58 -3.45
C PRO A 151 8.54 0.77 -3.38
N GLU A 152 7.99 1.62 -4.26
CA GLU A 152 6.60 2.02 -4.30
C GLU A 152 6.10 2.09 -5.73
N ALA A 153 4.81 1.77 -5.93
CA ALA A 153 4.13 1.81 -7.21
C ALA A 153 2.66 2.19 -7.02
N ALA A 154 2.07 2.84 -7.99
CA ALA A 154 0.61 2.92 -8.12
C ALA A 154 0.12 1.59 -8.69
N ILE A 155 -0.91 1.01 -8.08
CA ILE A 155 -1.34 -0.36 -8.40
C ILE A 155 -2.82 -0.33 -8.73
N LEU A 156 -3.12 -0.58 -9.99
CA LEU A 156 -4.48 -0.79 -10.48
C LEU A 156 -4.78 -2.30 -10.45
N MET A 157 -5.75 -2.72 -9.67
CA MET A 157 -6.07 -4.11 -9.39
C MET A 157 -7.43 -4.51 -9.95
N ARG A 158 -7.59 -5.76 -10.39
CA ARG A 158 -8.93 -6.31 -10.65
C ARG A 158 -9.69 -6.42 -9.34
N LYS A 159 -10.90 -5.86 -9.30
CA LYS A 159 -11.74 -5.94 -8.09
C LYS A 159 -12.04 -7.38 -7.72
N SER A 160 -12.35 -8.25 -8.68
CA SER A 160 -12.63 -9.67 -8.47
C SER A 160 -11.51 -10.43 -7.75
N ASP A 161 -10.26 -10.00 -7.90
CA ASP A 161 -9.13 -10.62 -7.21
C ASP A 161 -9.02 -10.16 -5.75
N ILE A 162 -9.33 -8.89 -5.47
CA ILE A 162 -9.15 -8.31 -4.13
C ILE A 162 -10.39 -8.47 -3.23
N GLU A 163 -11.59 -8.58 -3.77
CA GLU A 163 -12.82 -8.70 -2.97
C GLU A 163 -12.87 -9.99 -2.14
N SER A 164 -12.20 -11.04 -2.60
CA SER A 164 -12.03 -12.30 -1.86
C SER A 164 -10.89 -12.28 -0.84
N LEU A 165 -10.15 -11.18 -0.74
CA LEU A 165 -8.94 -11.01 0.07
C LEU A 165 -9.07 -9.80 1.02
N PRO A 166 -10.10 -9.73 1.89
CA PRO A 166 -10.20 -8.63 2.84
C PRO A 166 -9.06 -8.69 3.86
N PHE A 167 -8.52 -7.52 4.20
CA PHE A 167 -7.56 -7.42 5.30
C PHE A 167 -8.21 -7.93 6.60
N PRO A 168 -7.49 -8.75 7.40
CA PRO A 168 -8.03 -9.24 8.65
C PRO A 168 -8.22 -8.09 9.65
N GLN A 169 -9.24 -8.21 10.50
CA GLN A 169 -9.44 -7.31 11.63
C GLN A 169 -8.84 -7.94 12.88
N ILE A 170 -7.79 -7.32 13.39
CA ILE A 170 -7.06 -7.79 14.57
C ILE A 170 -7.43 -6.90 15.75
N LYS A 171 -7.99 -7.49 16.81
CA LYS A 171 -8.41 -6.74 18.00
C LYS A 171 -7.26 -5.92 18.58
N GLY A 172 -7.46 -4.62 18.70
CA GLY A 172 -6.47 -3.67 19.24
C GLY A 172 -5.39 -3.23 18.27
N GLU A 173 -5.39 -3.71 17.01
CA GLU A 173 -4.48 -3.27 15.95
C GLU A 173 -5.26 -2.51 14.85
N LYS A 174 -4.68 -1.40 14.40
CA LYS A 174 -5.27 -0.54 13.35
C LYS A 174 -4.39 -0.44 12.11
N PHE A 175 -3.39 -1.30 11.98
CA PHE A 175 -2.47 -1.27 10.86
C PHE A 175 -1.97 -2.67 10.50
N ILE A 176 -2.07 -3.00 9.23
CA ILE A 176 -1.45 -4.17 8.60
C ILE A 176 -0.68 -3.67 7.38
N PRO A 177 0.60 -4.04 7.18
CA PRO A 177 1.31 -3.63 5.96
C PRO A 177 0.59 -4.10 4.69
N GLU A 178 0.53 -3.27 3.66
CA GLU A 178 -0.09 -3.59 2.36
C GLU A 178 0.50 -4.84 1.70
N GLY A 179 1.72 -5.19 2.08
CA GLY A 179 2.36 -6.45 1.70
C GLY A 179 1.53 -7.69 2.02
N TRP A 180 0.60 -7.63 2.98
CA TRP A 180 -0.36 -8.70 3.26
C TRP A 180 -1.20 -9.04 2.02
N LEU A 181 -1.76 -8.02 1.38
CA LEU A 181 -2.55 -8.18 0.16
C LEU A 181 -1.67 -8.60 -1.02
N TYR A 182 -0.53 -7.95 -1.21
CA TYR A 182 0.36 -8.22 -2.34
C TYR A 182 0.90 -9.65 -2.33
N GLN A 183 1.19 -10.21 -1.16
CA GLN A 183 1.62 -11.61 -1.01
C GLN A 183 0.53 -12.59 -1.46
N LYS A 184 -0.73 -12.28 -1.24
CA LYS A 184 -1.87 -13.13 -1.66
C LYS A 184 -2.18 -12.98 -3.15
N LEU A 185 -2.01 -11.78 -3.69
CA LEU A 185 -2.22 -11.51 -5.11
C LEU A 185 -1.24 -12.26 -6.04
N ILE A 186 -0.07 -12.69 -5.55
CA ILE A 186 0.86 -13.55 -6.32
C ILE A 186 0.17 -14.83 -6.81
N ALA A 187 -0.75 -15.38 -6.03
CA ALA A 187 -1.48 -16.60 -6.39
C ALA A 187 -2.61 -16.35 -7.40
N LYS A 188 -3.01 -15.11 -7.61
CA LYS A 188 -4.07 -14.72 -8.55
C LYS A 188 -3.52 -14.50 -9.97
N GLY A 189 -2.35 -13.86 -10.08
CA GLY A 189 -1.75 -13.57 -11.37
C GLY A 189 -0.58 -12.60 -11.27
N LYS A 190 -0.03 -12.27 -12.44
CA LYS A 190 1.02 -11.25 -12.57
C LYS A 190 0.42 -9.88 -12.82
N PHE A 191 1.25 -8.87 -12.66
CA PHE A 191 0.92 -7.50 -12.96
C PHE A 191 1.63 -7.05 -14.24
N TRP A 192 0.93 -6.34 -15.11
CA TRP A 192 1.53 -5.67 -16.23
C TRP A 192 2.23 -4.40 -15.77
N ALA A 193 3.48 -4.20 -16.11
CA ALA A 193 4.19 -2.98 -15.77
C ALA A 193 4.14 -2.00 -16.94
N HIS A 194 3.69 -0.78 -16.69
CA HIS A 194 3.68 0.30 -17.67
C HIS A 194 4.38 1.53 -17.09
N ASN A 195 5.38 2.03 -17.81
CA ASN A 195 6.16 3.22 -17.40
C ASN A 195 5.42 4.52 -17.78
N ALA A 196 4.18 4.65 -17.36
CA ALA A 196 3.38 5.87 -17.52
C ALA A 196 3.28 6.61 -16.18
N SER A 197 3.78 7.84 -16.16
CA SER A 197 3.81 8.67 -14.97
C SER A 197 2.58 9.56 -14.89
N PHE A 198 1.68 9.24 -13.96
CA PHE A 198 0.47 10.01 -13.71
C PHE A 198 0.11 10.15 -12.23
N TYR A 199 0.78 9.40 -11.37
CA TYR A 199 0.55 9.41 -9.93
C TYR A 199 1.67 10.20 -9.25
N ILE A 200 1.35 11.31 -8.64
CA ILE A 200 2.29 12.21 -7.98
C ILE A 200 2.15 12.03 -6.47
N ALA A 201 3.21 11.56 -5.84
CA ALA A 201 3.25 11.37 -4.40
C ALA A 201 3.95 12.53 -3.69
N GLU A 202 3.32 13.06 -2.65
CA GLU A 202 3.88 14.12 -1.83
C GLU A 202 4.26 13.62 -0.43
N TYR A 203 5.52 13.83 -0.07
CA TYR A 203 6.03 13.40 1.23
C TYR A 203 5.58 14.36 2.32
N GLN A 204 4.74 13.88 3.24
CA GLN A 204 4.28 14.67 4.37
C GLN A 204 5.25 14.52 5.56
N PRO A 205 5.58 15.63 6.27
CA PRO A 205 6.50 15.60 7.43
C PRO A 205 6.02 14.70 8.57
N ASP A 206 4.71 14.51 8.71
CA ASP A 206 4.02 13.70 9.73
C ASP A 206 3.54 12.34 9.21
N GLY A 207 3.88 11.99 7.96
CA GLY A 207 3.50 10.74 7.31
C GLY A 207 3.91 9.47 8.08
N MET A 208 3.16 8.38 7.88
CA MET A 208 3.36 7.09 8.55
C MET A 208 4.78 6.53 8.42
N THR A 209 5.46 6.83 7.32
CA THR A 209 6.82 6.33 7.03
C THR A 209 7.84 6.77 8.07
N LYS A 210 7.70 7.98 8.63
CA LYS A 210 8.65 8.54 9.62
C LYS A 210 8.67 7.77 10.94
N ASN A 211 7.55 7.17 11.33
CA ASN A 211 7.38 6.42 12.57
C ASN A 211 7.06 4.93 12.34
N VAL A 212 7.40 4.41 11.16
CA VAL A 212 7.02 3.06 10.72
C VAL A 212 7.36 1.95 11.74
N TRP A 213 8.50 2.02 12.41
CA TRP A 213 8.91 1.00 13.39
C TRP A 213 8.04 0.98 14.64
N ASN A 214 7.64 2.16 15.15
CA ASN A 214 6.71 2.24 16.29
C ASN A 214 5.29 1.82 15.86
N LEU A 215 4.88 2.17 14.66
CA LEU A 215 3.61 1.72 14.07
C LEU A 215 3.58 0.19 13.98
N TRP A 216 4.64 -0.42 13.46
CA TRP A 216 4.79 -1.87 13.35
C TRP A 216 4.78 -2.57 14.71
N ALA A 217 5.47 -2.02 15.69
CA ALA A 217 5.53 -2.61 17.03
C ALA A 217 4.19 -2.57 17.76
N ARG A 218 3.40 -1.51 17.56
CA ARG A 218 2.04 -1.40 18.13
C ARG A 218 1.03 -2.32 17.44
N ASN A 219 1.28 -2.69 16.19
CA ASN A 219 0.44 -3.55 15.36
C ASN A 219 1.19 -4.84 15.01
N SER A 220 1.79 -5.43 16.04
CA SER A 220 2.79 -6.48 15.87
C SER A 220 2.26 -7.79 15.31
N THR A 221 0.99 -8.12 15.53
CA THR A 221 0.40 -9.39 15.07
C THR A 221 0.29 -9.40 13.56
N GLY A 222 -0.37 -8.40 12.97
CA GLY A 222 -0.49 -8.28 11.52
C GLY A 222 0.86 -8.09 10.82
N VAL A 223 1.77 -7.32 11.43
CA VAL A 223 3.13 -7.12 10.90
C VAL A 223 3.94 -8.41 10.90
N LEU A 224 3.89 -9.20 11.96
CA LEU A 224 4.61 -10.47 12.05
C LEU A 224 4.06 -11.49 11.05
N GLU A 225 2.75 -11.55 10.85
CA GLU A 225 2.15 -12.40 9.81
C GLU A 225 2.74 -12.07 8.43
N VAL A 226 2.76 -10.78 8.06
CA VAL A 226 3.32 -10.33 6.77
C VAL A 226 4.82 -10.65 6.65
N LEU A 227 5.59 -10.45 7.70
CA LEU A 227 7.03 -10.75 7.67
C LEU A 227 7.31 -12.26 7.58
N CYS A 228 6.53 -13.07 8.28
CA CYS A 228 6.66 -14.53 8.23
C CYS A 228 6.29 -15.09 6.85
N GLU A 229 5.20 -14.59 6.27
CA GLU A 229 4.81 -14.99 4.93
C GLU A 229 5.83 -14.53 3.88
N LYS A 230 6.32 -13.29 3.99
CA LYS A 230 7.43 -12.82 3.15
C LYS A 230 8.62 -13.76 3.25
N TYR A 231 9.01 -14.19 4.45
CA TYR A 231 10.13 -15.10 4.65
C TYR A 231 9.96 -16.42 3.88
N ARG A 232 8.76 -16.99 3.85
CA ARG A 232 8.44 -18.22 3.10
C ARG A 232 8.50 -18.00 1.60
N LEU A 233 7.89 -16.92 1.12
CA LEU A 233 7.87 -16.59 -0.31
C LEU A 233 9.26 -16.31 -0.90
N LEU A 234 10.25 -15.98 -0.07
CA LEU A 234 11.63 -15.77 -0.52
C LEU A 234 12.34 -17.06 -0.97
N ASP A 235 11.75 -18.24 -0.78
CA ASP A 235 12.35 -19.50 -1.24
C ASP A 235 12.44 -19.59 -2.77
N LYS A 236 11.61 -18.87 -3.52
CA LYS A 236 11.64 -18.78 -4.97
C LYS A 236 12.84 -18.02 -5.55
N TYR A 237 13.55 -17.21 -4.73
CA TYR A 237 14.62 -16.36 -5.21
C TYR A 237 15.99 -17.07 -5.28
N PRO A 238 16.94 -16.57 -6.13
CA PRO A 238 18.31 -17.05 -6.18
C PRO A 238 18.99 -17.02 -4.80
N LEU A 239 19.86 -17.98 -4.52
CA LEU A 239 20.43 -18.26 -3.20
C LEU A 239 20.98 -17.01 -2.49
N LYS A 240 21.81 -16.21 -3.19
CA LYS A 240 22.39 -14.97 -2.60
C LYS A 240 21.31 -13.99 -2.15
N LYS A 241 20.31 -13.76 -3.00
CA LYS A 241 19.19 -12.85 -2.71
C LYS A 241 18.34 -13.41 -1.57
N LYS A 242 18.00 -14.69 -1.64
CA LYS A 242 17.25 -15.40 -0.61
C LYS A 242 17.89 -15.25 0.78
N ILE A 243 19.19 -15.53 0.90
CA ILE A 243 19.91 -15.42 2.17
C ILE A 243 19.82 -14.00 2.72
N VAL A 244 20.13 -13.00 1.91
CA VAL A 244 20.12 -11.58 2.34
C VAL A 244 18.73 -11.15 2.80
N GLU A 245 17.70 -11.40 2.01
CA GLU A 245 16.35 -10.96 2.34
C GLU A 245 15.74 -11.75 3.50
N LYS A 246 15.99 -13.06 3.61
CA LYS A 246 15.58 -13.87 4.78
C LYS A 246 16.26 -13.39 6.06
N THR A 247 17.54 -13.06 6.03
CA THR A 247 18.26 -12.46 7.17
C THR A 247 17.62 -11.16 7.60
N LYS A 248 17.30 -10.26 6.65
CA LYS A 248 16.59 -9.00 6.96
C LYS A 248 15.21 -9.25 7.58
N CYS A 249 14.45 -10.23 7.07
CA CYS A 249 13.16 -10.60 7.64
C CYS A 249 13.29 -11.06 9.09
N LEU A 250 14.23 -11.96 9.41
CA LEU A 250 14.43 -12.47 10.76
C LEU A 250 14.88 -11.37 11.73
N ILE A 251 15.77 -10.47 11.30
CA ILE A 251 16.17 -9.31 12.11
C ILE A 251 14.95 -8.40 12.38
N ASN A 252 14.09 -8.19 11.40
CA ASN A 252 12.88 -7.38 11.58
C ASN A 252 11.90 -8.07 12.55
N ILE A 253 11.64 -9.37 12.38
CA ILE A 253 10.80 -10.17 13.27
C ILE A 253 11.31 -10.07 14.70
N ASN A 254 12.59 -10.37 14.94
CA ASN A 254 13.19 -10.27 16.27
C ASN A 254 13.04 -8.87 16.88
N THR A 255 13.30 -7.83 16.08
CA THR A 255 13.22 -6.44 16.53
C THR A 255 11.80 -6.04 16.94
N ILE A 256 10.80 -6.47 16.18
CA ILE A 256 9.38 -6.22 16.50
C ILE A 256 8.96 -7.03 17.74
N CYS A 257 9.33 -8.31 17.82
CA CYS A 257 9.05 -9.14 19.00
C CYS A 257 9.63 -8.52 20.28
N MET A 258 10.90 -8.10 20.28
CA MET A 258 11.51 -7.41 21.42
C MET A 258 10.74 -6.16 21.84
N LYS A 259 10.28 -5.34 20.88
CA LYS A 259 9.55 -4.11 21.17
C LYS A 259 8.13 -4.38 21.67
N ALA A 260 7.47 -5.40 21.13
CA ALA A 260 6.10 -5.78 21.47
C ALA A 260 6.03 -6.70 22.72
N GLY A 261 7.16 -7.11 23.31
CA GLY A 261 7.18 -8.05 24.44
C GLY A 261 6.80 -9.49 24.07
N LYS A 262 6.90 -9.85 22.79
CA LYS A 262 6.60 -11.20 22.29
C LYS A 262 7.85 -12.09 22.30
N LYS A 263 7.67 -13.41 22.44
CA LYS A 263 8.78 -14.36 22.37
C LYS A 263 9.16 -14.63 20.91
N CYS A 264 10.37 -14.23 20.51
CA CYS A 264 10.86 -14.40 19.13
C CYS A 264 10.79 -15.85 18.64
N ARG A 265 10.95 -16.83 19.53
CA ARG A 265 10.88 -18.25 19.21
C ARG A 265 9.50 -18.66 18.68
N ASP A 266 8.45 -18.12 19.29
CA ASP A 266 7.08 -18.53 19.00
C ASP A 266 6.53 -17.84 17.72
N GLU A 267 7.09 -16.69 17.38
CA GLU A 267 6.67 -15.88 16.22
C GLU A 267 7.54 -16.09 14.97
N SER A 268 8.72 -16.72 15.09
CA SER A 268 9.67 -16.81 13.97
C SER A 268 9.39 -18.01 13.08
N PRO A 269 9.39 -17.86 11.73
CA PRO A 269 9.29 -18.97 10.78
C PRO A 269 10.56 -19.85 10.75
N ALA A 270 11.67 -19.40 11.37
CA ALA A 270 12.93 -20.10 11.47
C ALA A 270 13.59 -19.79 12.82
N PRO A 271 13.10 -20.36 13.94
CA PRO A 271 13.53 -19.97 15.30
C PRO A 271 15.03 -20.09 15.56
N ILE A 272 15.66 -21.16 15.09
CA ILE A 272 17.11 -21.41 15.28
C ILE A 272 17.94 -20.32 14.60
N PHE A 273 17.64 -19.98 13.33
CA PHE A 273 18.32 -18.90 12.62
C PHE A 273 17.98 -17.52 13.21
N GLY A 274 16.72 -17.33 13.64
CA GLY A 274 16.31 -16.12 14.35
C GLY A 274 17.13 -15.93 15.62
N TYR A 275 17.36 -16.98 16.38
CA TYR A 275 18.18 -16.94 17.59
C TYR A 275 19.65 -16.59 17.29
N ALA A 276 20.25 -17.18 16.27
CA ALA A 276 21.61 -16.84 15.81
C ALA A 276 21.77 -15.37 15.44
N LEU A 277 20.68 -14.69 15.07
CA LEU A 277 20.66 -13.29 14.70
C LEU A 277 20.28 -12.32 15.85
N MET A 278 20.24 -12.80 17.10
CA MET A 278 19.80 -11.94 18.22
C MET A 278 20.73 -10.74 18.45
N LEU A 279 22.05 -10.90 18.35
CA LEU A 279 23.00 -9.79 18.51
C LEU A 279 22.80 -8.68 17.45
N PRO A 280 22.81 -8.96 16.14
CA PRO A 280 22.50 -7.94 15.15
C PRO A 280 21.07 -7.39 15.31
N SER A 281 20.11 -8.20 15.70
CA SER A 281 18.75 -7.72 15.98
C SER A 281 18.69 -6.73 17.13
N PHE A 282 19.45 -6.94 18.19
CA PHE A 282 19.55 -6.01 19.32
C PHE A 282 20.20 -4.67 18.92
N TYR A 283 21.21 -4.70 18.04
CA TYR A 283 21.75 -3.47 17.47
C TYR A 283 20.69 -2.66 16.74
N PHE A 284 19.93 -3.32 15.85
CA PHE A 284 18.84 -2.66 15.11
C PHE A 284 17.69 -2.23 16.04
N TYR A 285 17.39 -2.99 17.08
CA TYR A 285 16.42 -2.59 18.09
C TYR A 285 16.82 -1.26 18.76
N LYS A 286 18.08 -1.13 19.21
CA LYS A 286 18.57 0.13 19.79
C LYS A 286 18.53 1.28 18.78
N LYS A 287 18.91 1.04 17.52
CA LYS A 287 18.87 2.04 16.45
C LYS A 287 17.47 2.54 16.15
N ARG A 288 16.47 1.67 16.18
CA ARG A 288 15.07 1.95 15.82
C ARG A 288 14.27 2.53 16.98
N PHE A 289 14.47 2.03 18.17
CA PHE A 289 13.66 2.31 19.36
C PHE A 289 14.44 2.93 20.53
N GLY A 290 15.76 3.02 20.44
CA GLY A 290 16.58 3.68 21.43
C GLY A 290 16.25 5.17 21.52
N ARG A 291 16.32 5.75 22.74
CA ARG A 291 16.22 7.20 22.92
C ARG A 291 17.33 7.87 22.08
N LYS A 292 16.97 8.76 21.18
CA LYS A 292 17.94 9.70 20.62
C LYS A 292 18.49 10.49 21.82
N ARG A 293 19.77 10.32 22.15
CA ARG A 293 20.42 11.30 23.02
C ARG A 293 20.26 12.65 22.34
N LYS A 294 19.61 13.57 23.04
CA LYS A 294 19.52 14.98 22.64
C LYS A 294 20.91 15.57 22.62
#